data_d3d3d7405d4a960154f33fa7a0d6e1c0
#
_entry.id   d3d3d7405d4a960154f33fa7a0d6e1c0
#
_cell.length_a   1.000
_cell.length_b   1.000
_cell.length_c   1.000
_cell.angle_alpha   90.00
_cell.angle_beta   90.00
_cell.angle_gamma   90.00
#
_symmetry.space_group_name_H-M   'P 1'
#
loop_
_entity.id
_entity.type
_entity.pdbx_description
1 polymer ?
#
loop_
_entity_poly.entity_id
_entity_poly.type
_entity_poly.pdbx_seq_one_letter_code
_entity_poly.pdbx_strand_id
1 'polypeptide(L)'
;MKSIVVLLFAVFSILLACNSSKTQKKFDDKPKLESDTIRISNNEIEYDVIIIDGGFTSWFNTYARPRSFYTQSYLEARNRVWVLEWNRRAMLPSQYNPNLYEMTINYETNVDYGHEVNYMIYNYLVYFQLTKKQQLGGFVPRI
;
A
#
# COMPACT_ATOMS: atom_id res chain seq x y z
N MET A 1 54.45 -5.53 -26.23
CA MET A 1 53.92 -4.33 -25.52
C MET A 1 52.51 -3.93 -25.94
N LYS A 2 52.19 -3.90 -27.26
CA LYS A 2 50.83 -3.51 -27.70
C LYS A 2 49.71 -4.46 -27.20
N SER A 3 49.98 -5.76 -27.13
CA SER A 3 48.97 -6.73 -26.66
C SER A 3 48.65 -6.65 -25.15
N ILE A 4 49.64 -6.25 -24.32
CA ILE A 4 49.45 -6.07 -22.87
C ILE A 4 48.61 -4.82 -22.57
N VAL A 5 48.79 -3.74 -23.36
CA VAL A 5 48.04 -2.50 -23.25
C VAL A 5 46.57 -2.74 -23.60
N VAL A 6 46.26 -3.52 -24.63
CA VAL A 6 44.89 -3.87 -25.04
C VAL A 6 44.21 -4.71 -23.98
N LEU A 7 44.91 -5.66 -23.34
CA LEU A 7 44.41 -6.49 -22.25
C LEU A 7 44.10 -5.68 -20.99
N LEU A 8 44.94 -4.70 -20.64
CA LEU A 8 44.71 -3.79 -19.53
C LEU A 8 43.51 -2.86 -19.77
N PHE A 9 43.28 -2.41 -21.00
CA PHE A 9 42.11 -1.62 -21.35
C PHE A 9 40.82 -2.43 -21.29
N ALA A 10 40.84 -3.68 -21.72
CA ALA A 10 39.68 -4.58 -21.64
C ALA A 10 39.28 -4.92 -20.19
N VAL A 11 40.25 -5.12 -19.30
CA VAL A 11 40.01 -5.37 -17.86
C VAL A 11 39.47 -4.12 -17.16
N PHE A 12 39.94 -2.94 -17.51
CA PHE A 12 39.47 -1.67 -16.94
C PHE A 12 38.03 -1.34 -17.35
N SER A 13 37.61 -1.72 -18.57
CA SER A 13 36.24 -1.51 -19.05
C SER A 13 35.21 -2.39 -18.33
N ILE A 14 35.61 -3.56 -17.84
CA ILE A 14 34.72 -4.49 -17.11
C ILE A 14 34.44 -3.99 -15.67
N LEU A 15 35.35 -3.22 -15.08
CA LEU A 15 35.20 -2.70 -13.71
C LEU A 15 34.26 -1.51 -13.62
N LEU A 16 33.90 -0.85 -14.74
CA LEU A 16 32.97 0.27 -14.78
C LEU A 16 31.49 -0.12 -14.96
N ALA A 17 31.20 -1.40 -15.20
CA ALA A 17 29.86 -1.88 -15.53
C ALA A 17 29.01 -2.27 -14.31
N CYS A 18 29.49 -2.16 -13.07
CA CYS A 18 28.76 -2.53 -11.87
C CYS A 18 28.51 -1.34 -10.94
N ASN A 19 27.76 -0.34 -11.39
CA ASN A 19 27.20 0.64 -10.47
C ASN A 19 25.76 1.02 -10.85
N SER A 20 24.93 0.00 -11.02
CA SER A 20 23.48 0.16 -11.00
C SER A 20 22.98 -0.15 -9.58
N SER A 21 23.32 0.70 -8.63
CA SER A 21 22.62 0.76 -7.36
C SER A 21 21.22 1.30 -7.62
N LYS A 22 20.27 0.39 -7.90
CA LYS A 22 18.87 0.69 -7.65
C LYS A 22 18.79 1.11 -6.20
N THR A 23 18.64 2.40 -5.95
CA THR A 23 18.30 2.93 -4.64
C THR A 23 16.96 2.31 -4.27
N GLN A 24 16.99 1.19 -3.56
CA GLN A 24 15.80 0.73 -2.84
C GLN A 24 15.49 1.86 -1.86
N LYS A 25 14.42 2.60 -2.15
CA LYS A 25 13.84 3.49 -1.14
C LYS A 25 13.57 2.63 0.09
N LYS A 26 14.32 2.86 1.13
CA LYS A 26 14.13 2.26 2.44
C LYS A 26 12.79 2.77 2.97
N PHE A 27 11.75 1.97 2.85
CA PHE A 27 10.42 2.23 3.44
C PHE A 27 10.42 1.87 4.94
N ASP A 28 11.48 2.26 5.66
CA ASP A 28 11.67 1.84 7.03
C ASP A 28 10.80 2.61 8.04
N ASP A 29 10.23 3.76 7.65
CA ASP A 29 9.47 4.59 8.56
C ASP A 29 7.95 4.48 8.32
N LYS A 30 7.23 4.19 9.39
CA LYS A 30 5.80 4.39 9.48
C LYS A 30 5.51 5.90 9.39
N PRO A 31 4.69 6.37 8.44
CA PRO A 31 4.34 7.77 8.38
C PRO A 31 3.56 8.14 9.63
N LYS A 32 3.88 9.29 10.20
CA LYS A 32 3.04 9.89 11.24
C LYS A 32 1.93 10.67 10.54
N LEU A 33 0.69 10.30 10.81
CA LEU A 33 -0.46 11.02 10.31
C LEU A 33 -0.81 12.15 11.31
N GLU A 34 -1.08 13.35 10.79
CA GLU A 34 -1.32 14.55 11.61
C GLU A 34 -2.74 15.13 11.42
N SER A 35 -3.50 14.60 10.46
CA SER A 35 -4.84 15.07 10.10
C SER A 35 -5.84 13.93 10.07
N ASP A 36 -7.09 14.24 10.37
CA ASP A 36 -8.23 13.32 10.23
C ASP A 36 -8.66 13.13 8.76
N THR A 37 -8.13 13.98 7.87
CA THR A 37 -8.26 13.80 6.43
C THR A 37 -6.89 13.44 5.86
N ILE A 38 -6.78 12.23 5.34
CA ILE A 38 -5.56 11.68 4.78
C ILE A 38 -5.74 11.57 3.27
N ARG A 39 -4.84 12.22 2.53
CA ARG A 39 -4.76 12.11 1.08
C ARG A 39 -3.45 11.46 0.67
N ILE A 40 -3.53 10.38 -0.08
CA ILE A 40 -2.39 9.69 -0.65
C ILE A 40 -2.59 9.66 -2.16
N SER A 41 -1.63 10.25 -2.88
CA SER A 41 -1.66 10.36 -4.33
C SER A 41 -0.65 9.41 -4.96
N ASN A 42 -1.05 8.75 -6.02
CA ASN A 42 -0.13 8.18 -7.01
C ASN A 42 -0.23 8.99 -8.29
N ASN A 43 0.74 9.88 -8.52
CA ASN A 43 0.74 10.80 -9.66
C ASN A 43 0.98 10.11 -11.01
N GLU A 44 1.53 8.89 -11.01
CA GLU A 44 1.80 8.15 -12.24
C GLU A 44 0.52 7.62 -12.89
N ILE A 45 -0.49 7.36 -12.07
CA ILE A 45 -1.79 6.83 -12.50
C ILE A 45 -2.96 7.77 -12.17
N GLU A 46 -2.65 9.01 -11.73
CA GLU A 46 -3.66 10.01 -11.33
C GLU A 46 -4.69 9.48 -10.32
N TYR A 47 -4.24 8.68 -9.35
CA TYR A 47 -5.10 8.06 -8.35
C TYR A 47 -4.87 8.63 -6.96
N ASP A 48 -5.97 9.04 -6.32
CA ASP A 48 -5.97 9.57 -4.96
C ASP A 48 -6.80 8.68 -4.03
N VAL A 49 -6.25 8.35 -2.87
CA VAL A 49 -7.01 7.83 -1.73
C VAL A 49 -7.25 8.95 -0.75
N ILE A 50 -8.51 9.19 -0.43
CA ILE A 50 -8.91 10.17 0.60
C ILE A 50 -9.63 9.39 1.70
N ILE A 51 -9.06 9.41 2.91
CA ILE A 51 -9.64 8.79 4.10
C ILE A 51 -10.03 9.92 5.05
N ILE A 52 -11.31 9.98 5.41
CA ILE A 52 -11.86 10.96 6.34
C ILE A 52 -12.46 10.18 7.51
N ASP A 53 -11.64 9.91 8.54
CA ASP A 53 -12.09 9.22 9.76
C ASP A 53 -11.21 9.66 10.94
N GLY A 54 -11.79 10.42 11.88
CA GLY A 54 -11.07 10.97 13.03
C GLY A 54 -10.44 9.93 13.96
N GLY A 55 -10.93 8.70 13.96
CA GLY A 55 -10.35 7.59 14.74
C GLY A 55 -9.18 6.90 14.05
N PHE A 56 -9.13 6.95 12.72
CA PHE A 56 -8.12 6.23 11.95
C PHE A 56 -6.71 6.76 12.18
N THR A 57 -6.53 8.07 12.19
CA THR A 57 -5.22 8.71 12.42
C THR A 57 -4.59 8.26 13.74
N SER A 58 -5.36 8.30 14.83
CA SER A 58 -4.89 7.87 16.14
C SER A 58 -4.57 6.37 16.17
N TRP A 59 -5.46 5.56 15.64
CA TRP A 59 -5.26 4.12 15.54
C TRP A 59 -4.03 3.78 14.68
N PHE A 60 -3.89 4.41 13.53
CA PHE A 60 -2.76 4.17 12.63
C PHE A 60 -1.43 4.50 13.30
N ASN A 61 -1.32 5.66 13.95
CA ASN A 61 -0.11 6.08 14.64
C ASN A 61 0.28 5.12 15.78
N THR A 62 -0.70 4.47 16.40
CA THR A 62 -0.48 3.56 17.52
C THR A 62 -0.20 2.12 17.07
N TYR A 63 -1.04 1.57 16.19
CA TYR A 63 -1.10 0.13 15.94
C TYR A 63 -0.59 -0.32 14.58
N ALA A 64 -0.61 0.52 13.54
CA ALA A 64 -0.16 0.09 12.22
C ALA A 64 1.30 -0.36 12.23
N ARG A 65 1.61 -1.45 11.55
CA ARG A 65 2.97 -1.95 11.36
C ARG A 65 3.75 -1.05 10.40
N PRO A 66 5.09 -1.00 10.46
CA PRO A 66 5.90 -0.26 9.50
C PRO A 66 5.64 -0.72 8.05
N ARG A 67 5.91 0.16 7.08
CA ARG A 67 5.76 -0.15 5.65
C ARG A 67 6.55 -1.37 5.22
N SER A 68 7.77 -1.50 5.71
CA SER A 68 8.68 -2.61 5.42
C SER A 68 8.18 -3.98 5.90
N PHE A 69 7.16 -4.00 6.76
CA PHE A 69 6.60 -5.25 7.28
C PHE A 69 5.82 -6.04 6.22
N TYR A 70 5.28 -5.35 5.21
CA TYR A 70 4.47 -5.96 4.17
C TYR A 70 5.09 -5.79 2.79
N THR A 71 5.01 -6.84 1.97
CA THR A 71 5.27 -6.70 0.53
C THR A 71 4.06 -6.09 -0.17
N GLN A 72 4.27 -5.39 -1.28
CA GLN A 72 3.18 -4.83 -2.07
C GLN A 72 2.18 -5.91 -2.50
N SER A 73 2.66 -7.06 -2.98
CA SER A 73 1.80 -8.16 -3.42
C SER A 73 0.96 -8.75 -2.28
N TYR A 74 1.47 -8.76 -1.04
CA TYR A 74 0.66 -9.14 0.11
C TYR A 74 -0.49 -8.15 0.36
N LEU A 75 -0.18 -6.85 0.33
CA LEU A 75 -1.18 -5.79 0.51
C LEU A 75 -2.26 -5.85 -0.56
N GLU A 76 -1.86 -5.97 -1.83
CA GLU A 76 -2.77 -6.09 -2.97
C GLU A 76 -3.71 -7.30 -2.85
N ALA A 77 -3.15 -8.46 -2.51
CA ALA A 77 -3.97 -9.66 -2.34
C ALA A 77 -5.05 -9.51 -1.26
N ARG A 78 -4.74 -8.79 -0.17
CA ARG A 78 -5.70 -8.50 0.89
C ARG A 78 -6.71 -7.43 0.48
N ASN A 79 -6.24 -6.34 -0.12
CA ASN A 79 -7.09 -5.25 -0.55
C ASN A 79 -8.12 -5.72 -1.58
N ARG A 80 -7.74 -6.53 -2.56
CA ARG A 80 -8.66 -7.11 -3.56
C ARG A 80 -9.84 -7.82 -2.91
N VAL A 81 -9.59 -8.68 -1.93
CA VAL A 81 -10.67 -9.43 -1.25
C VAL A 81 -11.54 -8.48 -0.42
N TRP A 82 -10.93 -7.60 0.35
CA TRP A 82 -11.66 -6.75 1.28
C TRP A 82 -12.44 -5.62 0.59
N VAL A 83 -11.86 -5.02 -0.45
CA VAL A 83 -12.57 -4.02 -1.25
C VAL A 83 -13.74 -4.63 -2.01
N LEU A 84 -13.56 -5.83 -2.58
CA LEU A 84 -14.66 -6.53 -3.25
C LEU A 84 -15.85 -6.74 -2.29
N GLU A 85 -15.59 -7.22 -1.09
CA GLU A 85 -16.64 -7.43 -0.08
C GLU A 85 -17.21 -6.10 0.44
N TRP A 86 -16.38 -5.09 0.66
CA TRP A 86 -16.84 -3.74 1.00
C TRP A 86 -17.80 -3.20 -0.06
N ASN A 87 -17.40 -3.24 -1.32
CA ASN A 87 -18.20 -2.73 -2.43
C ASN A 87 -19.52 -3.50 -2.60
N ARG A 88 -19.48 -4.82 -2.40
CA ARG A 88 -20.70 -5.63 -2.37
C ARG A 88 -21.66 -5.16 -1.28
N ARG A 89 -21.16 -4.84 -0.08
CA ARG A 89 -22.00 -4.36 1.04
C ARG A 89 -22.52 -2.95 0.79
N ALA A 90 -21.71 -2.07 0.25
CA ALA A 90 -22.12 -0.70 -0.11
C ALA A 90 -23.27 -0.69 -1.13
N MET A 91 -23.30 -1.66 -2.05
CA MET A 91 -24.38 -1.81 -3.03
C MET A 91 -25.65 -2.48 -2.50
N LEU A 92 -25.65 -2.96 -1.27
CA LEU A 92 -26.78 -3.66 -0.64
C LEU A 92 -27.24 -2.98 0.67
N PRO A 93 -27.69 -1.71 0.63
CA PRO A 93 -28.07 -0.95 1.82
C PRO A 93 -29.27 -1.52 2.58
N SER A 94 -30.06 -2.39 1.95
CA SER A 94 -31.15 -3.12 2.60
C SER A 94 -30.67 -4.26 3.51
N GLN A 95 -29.45 -4.76 3.32
CA GLN A 95 -28.87 -5.88 4.07
C GLN A 95 -27.74 -5.44 5.00
N TYR A 96 -27.04 -4.36 4.66
CA TYR A 96 -25.88 -3.85 5.37
C TYR A 96 -26.12 -2.40 5.78
N ASN A 97 -25.58 -2.01 6.93
CA ASN A 97 -25.76 -0.67 7.44
C ASN A 97 -25.10 0.38 6.50
N PRO A 98 -25.86 1.25 5.83
CA PRO A 98 -25.33 2.24 4.91
C PRO A 98 -24.40 3.26 5.58
N ASN A 99 -24.54 3.49 6.88
CA ASN A 99 -23.64 4.39 7.63
C ASN A 99 -22.24 3.76 7.87
N LEU A 100 -22.08 2.46 7.60
CA LEU A 100 -20.76 1.79 7.63
C LEU A 100 -20.15 1.69 6.25
N TYR A 101 -20.97 1.55 5.22
CA TYR A 101 -20.55 1.34 3.83
C TYR A 101 -21.14 2.44 2.95
N GLU A 102 -20.73 3.69 3.21
CA GLU A 102 -21.36 4.88 2.61
C GLU A 102 -21.15 4.96 1.10
N MET A 103 -19.99 4.51 0.61
CA MET A 103 -19.65 4.53 -0.82
C MET A 103 -18.77 3.36 -1.19
N THR A 104 -18.73 3.07 -2.49
CA THR A 104 -17.78 2.08 -3.04
C THR A 104 -16.37 2.65 -3.09
N ILE A 105 -15.39 1.77 -2.88
CA ILE A 105 -13.96 2.07 -3.06
C ILE A 105 -13.60 1.76 -4.52
N ASN A 106 -13.09 2.75 -5.23
CA ASN A 106 -12.57 2.56 -6.59
C ASN A 106 -11.17 1.92 -6.50
N TYR A 107 -11.13 0.61 -6.69
CA TYR A 107 -9.88 -0.17 -6.65
C TYR A 107 -9.96 -1.31 -7.66
N GLU A 108 -9.21 -1.21 -8.73
CA GLU A 108 -9.19 -2.16 -9.83
C GLU A 108 -8.06 -3.17 -9.66
N THR A 109 -8.33 -4.44 -9.98
CA THR A 109 -7.37 -5.53 -9.74
C THR A 109 -6.21 -5.58 -10.72
N ASN A 110 -6.32 -4.90 -11.85
CA ASN A 110 -5.33 -4.83 -12.93
C ASN A 110 -4.49 -3.54 -12.91
N VAL A 111 -4.73 -2.65 -11.94
CA VAL A 111 -3.98 -1.41 -11.78
C VAL A 111 -2.91 -1.59 -10.71
N ASP A 112 -1.68 -1.17 -11.01
CA ASP A 112 -0.59 -1.09 -10.01
C ASP A 112 -0.67 0.27 -9.30
N TYR A 113 -1.27 0.27 -8.13
CA TYR A 113 -1.38 1.47 -7.28
C TYR A 113 -0.10 1.81 -6.52
N GLY A 114 0.90 0.96 -6.57
CA GLY A 114 2.13 1.09 -5.79
C GLY A 114 1.96 0.74 -4.31
N HIS A 115 3.11 0.65 -3.63
CA HIS A 115 3.15 0.19 -2.23
C HIS A 115 2.40 1.14 -1.29
N GLU A 116 2.56 2.45 -1.44
CA GLU A 116 2.02 3.44 -0.50
C GLU A 116 0.49 3.46 -0.48
N VAL A 117 -0.14 3.51 -1.65
CA VAL A 117 -1.60 3.47 -1.78
C VAL A 117 -2.14 2.16 -1.19
N ASN A 118 -1.53 1.04 -1.57
CA ASN A 118 -1.92 -0.28 -1.05
C ASN A 118 -1.76 -0.38 0.46
N TYR A 119 -0.70 0.19 1.03
CA TYR A 119 -0.44 0.19 2.47
C TYR A 119 -1.50 0.98 3.23
N MET A 120 -1.93 2.12 2.71
CA MET A 120 -2.94 2.94 3.38
C MET A 120 -4.33 2.33 3.29
N ILE A 121 -4.74 1.81 2.13
CA ILE A 121 -6.01 1.09 1.98
C ILE A 121 -6.04 -0.12 2.92
N TYR A 122 -4.98 -0.91 2.97
CA TYR A 122 -4.87 -2.07 3.85
C TYR A 122 -5.08 -1.68 5.32
N ASN A 123 -4.35 -0.68 5.80
CA ASN A 123 -4.44 -0.27 7.21
C ASN A 123 -5.82 0.30 7.54
N TYR A 124 -6.44 1.06 6.63
CA TYR A 124 -7.81 1.54 6.84
C TYR A 124 -8.80 0.38 6.95
N LEU A 125 -8.71 -0.61 6.07
CA LEU A 125 -9.59 -1.78 6.11
C LEU A 125 -9.35 -2.67 7.34
N VAL A 126 -8.10 -2.75 7.83
CA VAL A 126 -7.79 -3.39 9.12
C VAL A 126 -8.45 -2.63 10.28
N TYR A 127 -8.22 -1.32 10.36
CA TYR A 127 -8.83 -0.44 11.35
C TYR A 127 -10.36 -0.59 11.37
N PHE A 128 -10.99 -0.47 10.20
CA PHE A 128 -12.43 -0.60 10.07
C PHE A 128 -12.94 -1.94 10.61
N GLN A 129 -12.33 -3.05 10.20
CA GLN A 129 -12.76 -4.39 10.64
C GLN A 129 -12.65 -4.55 12.16
N LEU A 130 -11.56 -4.06 12.75
CA LEU A 130 -11.32 -4.21 14.19
C LEU A 130 -12.22 -3.28 15.02
N THR A 131 -12.35 -2.01 14.62
CA THR A 131 -13.10 -1.02 15.42
C THR A 131 -14.61 -1.12 15.21
N LYS A 132 -15.07 -1.41 14.00
CA LYS A 132 -16.49 -1.58 13.70
C LYS A 132 -16.97 -3.03 13.87
N LYS A 133 -16.11 -3.94 14.32
CA LYS A 133 -16.39 -5.38 14.50
C LYS A 133 -16.98 -6.02 13.24
N GLN A 134 -16.40 -5.67 12.10
CA GLN A 134 -16.78 -6.22 10.80
C GLN A 134 -15.74 -7.24 10.33
N GLN A 135 -16.12 -8.10 9.41
CA GLN A 135 -15.24 -9.04 8.75
C GLN A 135 -15.46 -8.97 7.24
N LEU A 136 -14.44 -8.54 6.49
CA LEU A 136 -14.48 -8.38 5.04
C LEU A 136 -13.84 -9.56 4.27
N GLY A 137 -13.53 -10.64 4.95
CA GLY A 137 -12.88 -11.81 4.34
C GLY A 137 -13.04 -13.04 5.19
N GLY A 138 -12.30 -14.11 4.88
CA GLY A 138 -12.37 -15.38 5.58
C GLY A 138 -11.85 -15.35 7.03
N PHE A 139 -11.20 -14.25 7.46
CA PHE A 139 -10.66 -14.09 8.82
C PHE A 139 -10.64 -12.61 9.23
N VAL A 140 -10.68 -12.38 10.52
CA VAL A 140 -10.45 -11.04 11.09
C VAL A 140 -8.95 -10.74 11.06
N PRO A 141 -8.54 -9.56 10.57
CA PRO A 141 -7.12 -9.20 10.55
C PRO A 141 -6.56 -9.09 11.97
N ARG A 142 -5.27 -9.39 12.11
CA ARG A 142 -4.53 -9.25 13.37
C ARG A 142 -3.50 -8.13 13.23
N ILE A 143 -3.29 -7.41 14.32
CA ILE A 143 -2.28 -6.34 14.44
C ILE A 143 -0.96 -6.95 14.91
#